data_30c0e42b0d9537e16777ed59d616d8f1
#
_entry.id   30c0e42b0d9537e16777ed59d616d8f1
#
_cell.length_a   1.000
_cell.length_b   1.000
_cell.length_c   1.000
_cell.angle_alpha   90.00
_cell.angle_beta   90.00
_cell.angle_gamma   90.00
#
_symmetry.space_group_name_H-M   'P 1'
#
loop_
_entity.id
_entity.type
_entity.pdbx_description
1 polymer ?
#
loop_
_entity_poly.entity_id
_entity_poly.type
_entity_poly.pdbx_seq_one_letter_code
_entity_poly.pdbx_strand_id
1 'polypeptide(L)'
;VFRYLKYLGYKVRYVRNITDVGHLENDADEGEDKIGKKARLEKLEPMEVVQYFSNRYHWHMDRLNVLRPSIEPHASGHIIEQISMVEKILKNGYAYEVNGSVYFDVEAYSKKHDYGILSGRKLEDLRSNTRELEGQSEKRSPVDFALWKKASLAHIMRWPSPWSEGFPGWHLECSVMSTKYLGESFDIHGGGMDLL
;
A
#
# COMPACT_ATOMS: atom_id res chain seq x y z
N VAL A 1 12.39 3.25 -18.85
CA VAL A 1 11.21 2.65 -19.49
C VAL A 1 10.35 3.70 -20.17
N PHE A 2 9.76 4.69 -19.43
CA PHE A 2 8.80 5.68 -20.00
C PHE A 2 9.35 6.45 -21.22
N ARG A 3 10.58 7.00 -21.12
CA ARG A 3 11.25 7.71 -22.20
C ARG A 3 11.49 6.80 -23.43
N TYR A 4 11.87 5.56 -23.20
CA TYR A 4 12.12 4.60 -24.27
C TYR A 4 10.84 4.21 -25.02
N LEU A 5 9.75 3.95 -24.29
CA LEU A 5 8.46 3.67 -24.91
C LEU A 5 7.96 4.85 -25.75
N LYS A 6 8.15 6.09 -25.29
CA LYS A 6 7.83 7.29 -26.08
C LYS A 6 8.72 7.42 -27.32
N TYR A 7 10.01 7.08 -27.21
CA TYR A 7 10.91 7.07 -28.35
C TYR A 7 10.48 6.04 -29.41
N LEU A 8 9.94 4.90 -29.00
CA LEU A 8 9.37 3.89 -29.90
C LEU A 8 8.00 4.29 -30.51
N GLY A 9 7.48 5.48 -30.17
CA GLY A 9 6.22 6.00 -30.73
C GLY A 9 4.96 5.56 -29.97
N TYR A 10 5.08 4.86 -28.85
CA TYR A 10 3.91 4.48 -28.05
C TYR A 10 3.28 5.69 -27.35
N LYS A 11 1.94 5.69 -27.30
CA LYS A 11 1.16 6.61 -26.48
C LYS A 11 1.07 6.02 -25.06
N VAL A 12 1.90 6.52 -24.15
CA VAL A 12 2.04 5.96 -22.80
C VAL A 12 1.30 6.82 -21.78
N ARG A 13 0.44 6.19 -20.97
CA ARG A 13 -0.05 6.74 -19.71
C ARG A 13 0.76 6.12 -18.58
N TYR A 14 1.55 6.94 -17.90
CA TYR A 14 2.38 6.53 -16.78
C TYR A 14 1.81 7.06 -15.49
N VAL A 15 1.47 6.14 -14.58
CA VAL A 15 1.01 6.45 -13.23
C VAL A 15 2.09 6.02 -12.24
N ARG A 16 2.44 6.90 -11.31
CA ARG A 16 3.41 6.63 -10.25
C ARG A 16 2.83 7.11 -8.93
N ASN A 17 2.60 6.19 -8.01
CA ASN A 17 2.02 6.51 -6.71
C ASN A 17 3.01 7.23 -5.79
N ILE A 18 2.46 8.08 -4.91
CA ILE A 18 3.13 8.61 -3.72
C ILE A 18 2.45 7.94 -2.52
N THR A 19 3.19 7.08 -1.84
CA THR A 19 2.73 6.41 -0.62
C THR A 19 3.04 7.29 0.58
N ASP A 20 2.11 8.18 0.88
CA ASP A 20 2.20 9.19 1.95
C ASP A 20 1.43 8.80 3.22
N VAL A 21 0.97 7.55 3.31
CA VAL A 21 0.30 6.96 4.48
C VAL A 21 0.49 5.44 4.51
N GLY A 22 0.41 4.85 5.70
CA GLY A 22 0.42 3.39 5.88
C GLY A 22 1.81 2.77 5.99
N HIS A 23 2.88 3.56 6.03
CA HIS A 23 4.26 3.10 6.23
C HIS A 23 4.60 3.00 7.72
N LEU A 24 4.42 1.82 8.28
CA LEU A 24 4.82 1.53 9.66
C LEU A 24 6.33 1.27 9.78
N GLU A 25 6.87 1.45 10.98
CA GLU A 25 8.25 1.07 11.29
C GLU A 25 8.42 -0.46 11.16
N ASN A 26 9.59 -0.88 10.68
CA ASN A 26 10.00 -2.29 10.54
C ASN A 26 9.17 -3.12 9.54
N ASP A 27 8.37 -2.49 8.66
CA ASP A 27 7.48 -3.16 7.71
C ASP A 27 6.56 -4.22 8.37
N ALA A 28 6.26 -3.99 9.66
CA ALA A 28 5.37 -4.81 10.48
C ALA A 28 3.93 -4.26 10.42
N ASP A 29 2.97 -5.09 10.87
CA ASP A 29 1.57 -4.65 11.00
C ASP A 29 1.34 -3.80 12.26
N GLU A 30 2.38 -3.56 13.05
CA GLU A 30 2.37 -2.72 14.27
C GLU A 30 3.58 -1.79 14.26
N GLY A 31 3.43 -0.67 14.95
CA GLY A 31 4.48 0.34 15.05
C GLY A 31 3.94 1.74 14.80
N GLU A 32 4.80 2.73 14.99
CA GLU A 32 4.48 4.11 14.69
C GLU A 32 4.64 4.36 13.19
N ASP A 33 3.73 5.13 12.60
CA ASP A 33 3.87 5.61 11.21
C ASP A 33 5.13 6.49 11.09
N LYS A 34 5.97 6.21 10.10
CA LYS A 34 7.27 6.90 9.89
C LYS A 34 7.10 8.41 9.71
N ILE A 35 6.03 8.83 9.01
CA ILE A 35 5.70 10.25 8.77
C ILE A 35 5.21 10.89 10.07
N GLY A 36 4.29 10.22 10.77
CA GLY A 36 3.76 10.69 12.05
C GLY A 36 4.84 10.84 13.12
N LYS A 37 5.76 9.87 13.22
CA LYS A 37 6.92 9.93 14.13
C LYS A 37 7.81 11.14 13.83
N LYS A 38 8.17 11.36 12.57
CA LYS A 38 8.99 12.51 12.18
C LYS A 38 8.28 13.83 12.46
N ALA A 39 7.00 13.92 12.12
CA ALA A 39 6.17 15.10 12.39
C ALA A 39 6.17 15.45 13.88
N ARG A 40 5.94 14.45 14.75
CA ARG A 40 5.95 14.62 16.21
C ARG A 40 7.32 15.09 16.74
N LEU A 41 8.40 14.47 16.27
CA LEU A 41 9.76 14.82 16.70
C LEU A 41 10.17 16.24 16.29
N GLU A 42 9.76 16.68 15.11
CA GLU A 42 10.11 17.99 14.56
C GLU A 42 9.04 19.06 14.83
N LYS A 43 7.94 18.71 15.51
CA LYS A 43 6.78 19.58 15.79
C LYS A 43 6.16 20.16 14.51
N LEU A 44 6.01 19.30 13.50
CA LEU A 44 5.40 19.60 12.21
C LEU A 44 4.07 18.86 12.07
N GLU A 45 3.25 19.29 11.13
CA GLU A 45 2.12 18.50 10.66
C GLU A 45 2.61 17.38 9.72
N PRO A 46 2.00 16.18 9.73
CA PRO A 46 2.39 15.07 8.84
C PRO A 46 2.48 15.49 7.37
N MET A 47 1.55 16.33 6.91
CA MET A 47 1.53 16.78 5.51
C MET A 47 2.67 17.76 5.16
N GLU A 48 3.24 18.47 6.14
CA GLU A 48 4.47 19.26 5.93
C GLU A 48 5.66 18.34 5.66
N VAL A 49 5.75 17.23 6.40
CA VAL A 49 6.78 16.19 6.18
C VAL A 49 6.63 15.56 4.78
N VAL A 50 5.41 15.19 4.41
CA VAL A 50 5.09 14.66 3.07
C VAL A 50 5.50 15.64 1.98
N GLN A 51 5.11 16.91 2.11
CA GLN A 51 5.41 17.95 1.12
C GLN A 51 6.93 18.16 0.97
N TYR A 52 7.65 18.21 2.07
CA TYR A 52 9.11 18.37 2.07
C TYR A 52 9.79 17.23 1.30
N PHE A 53 9.47 15.98 1.63
CA PHE A 53 10.09 14.83 0.96
C PHE A 53 9.65 14.68 -0.49
N SER A 54 8.39 14.96 -0.82
CA SER A 54 7.89 14.95 -2.19
C SER A 54 8.64 15.97 -3.06
N ASN A 55 8.84 17.18 -2.56
CA ASN A 55 9.61 18.21 -3.27
C ASN A 55 11.06 17.77 -3.50
N ARG A 56 11.71 17.20 -2.48
CA ARG A 56 13.07 16.67 -2.62
C ARG A 56 13.14 15.51 -3.59
N TYR A 57 12.19 14.59 -3.55
CA TYR A 57 12.10 13.48 -4.49
C TYR A 57 12.00 14.01 -5.93
N HIS A 58 11.10 14.94 -6.19
CA HIS A 58 10.96 15.54 -7.52
C HIS A 58 12.24 16.24 -7.97
N TRP A 59 12.88 16.98 -7.08
CA TRP A 59 14.14 17.65 -7.38
C TRP A 59 15.25 16.64 -7.78
N HIS A 60 15.36 15.51 -7.08
CA HIS A 60 16.32 14.46 -7.43
C HIS A 60 15.97 13.81 -8.78
N MET A 61 14.70 13.51 -9.03
CA MET A 61 14.23 12.94 -10.28
C MET A 61 14.50 13.85 -11.49
N ASP A 62 14.33 15.15 -11.33
CA ASP A 62 14.64 16.13 -12.37
C ASP A 62 16.15 16.16 -12.65
N ARG A 63 17.00 16.11 -11.64
CA ARG A 63 18.47 16.03 -11.80
C ARG A 63 18.94 14.73 -12.48
N LEU A 64 18.21 13.64 -12.27
CA LEU A 64 18.45 12.37 -12.97
C LEU A 64 17.83 12.35 -14.38
N ASN A 65 17.28 13.48 -14.84
CA ASN A 65 16.59 13.58 -16.13
C ASN A 65 15.45 12.56 -16.31
N VAL A 66 14.74 12.21 -15.25
CA VAL A 66 13.57 11.34 -15.29
C VAL A 66 12.35 12.15 -15.71
N LEU A 67 11.62 11.66 -16.70
CA LEU A 67 10.37 12.30 -17.14
C LEU A 67 9.31 12.18 -16.03
N ARG A 68 8.59 13.27 -15.79
CA ARG A 68 7.44 13.28 -14.89
C ARG A 68 6.38 12.27 -15.36
N PRO A 69 5.68 11.58 -14.44
CA PRO A 69 4.57 10.71 -14.80
C PRO A 69 3.40 11.52 -15.38
N SER A 70 2.46 10.83 -16.02
CA SER A 70 1.20 11.43 -16.49
C SER A 70 0.29 11.80 -15.32
N ILE A 71 0.27 10.95 -14.31
CA ILE A 71 -0.52 11.11 -13.07
C ILE A 71 0.36 10.64 -11.90
N GLU A 72 0.36 11.41 -10.83
CA GLU A 72 1.09 11.07 -9.59
C GLU A 72 0.13 11.16 -8.40
N PRO A 73 -0.67 10.11 -8.17
CA PRO A 73 -1.67 10.08 -7.13
C PRO A 73 -1.05 9.84 -5.75
N HIS A 74 -1.63 10.46 -4.72
CA HIS A 74 -1.29 10.26 -3.32
C HIS A 74 -2.22 9.23 -2.67
N ALA A 75 -1.67 8.34 -1.85
CA ALA A 75 -2.44 7.33 -1.13
C ALA A 75 -3.45 7.98 -0.17
N SER A 76 -3.04 9.05 0.55
CA SER A 76 -3.93 9.82 1.44
C SER A 76 -5.11 10.47 0.72
N GLY A 77 -4.97 10.80 -0.56
CA GLY A 77 -6.03 11.33 -1.40
C GLY A 77 -7.02 10.28 -1.94
N HIS A 78 -6.82 8.99 -1.62
CA HIS A 78 -7.59 7.88 -2.16
C HIS A 78 -8.16 6.96 -1.07
N ILE A 79 -8.38 7.48 0.13
CA ILE A 79 -8.87 6.71 1.29
C ILE A 79 -10.28 6.14 1.02
N ILE A 80 -11.16 6.89 0.39
CA ILE A 80 -12.53 6.44 0.08
C ILE A 80 -12.50 5.23 -0.86
N GLU A 81 -11.68 5.28 -1.89
CA GLU A 81 -11.53 4.17 -2.83
C GLU A 81 -10.86 2.95 -2.18
N GLN A 82 -9.93 3.16 -1.27
CA GLN A 82 -9.29 2.09 -0.50
C GLN A 82 -10.32 1.40 0.42
N ILE A 83 -11.13 2.15 1.14
CA ILE A 83 -12.22 1.60 1.95
C ILE A 83 -13.18 0.79 1.07
N SER A 84 -13.62 1.33 -0.07
CA SER A 84 -14.51 0.63 -0.99
C SER A 84 -13.89 -0.67 -1.55
N MET A 85 -12.57 -0.70 -1.78
CA MET A 85 -11.87 -1.92 -2.19
C MET A 85 -11.89 -2.96 -1.07
N VAL A 86 -11.62 -2.58 0.17
CA VAL A 86 -11.67 -3.48 1.34
C VAL A 86 -13.07 -4.06 1.53
N GLU A 87 -14.13 -3.24 1.42
CA GLU A 87 -15.53 -3.70 1.46
C GLU A 87 -15.81 -4.74 0.38
N LYS A 88 -15.33 -4.52 -0.84
CA LYS A 88 -15.47 -5.47 -1.95
C LYS A 88 -14.76 -6.80 -1.66
N ILE A 89 -13.55 -6.77 -1.10
CA ILE A 89 -12.79 -7.96 -0.72
C ILE A 89 -13.50 -8.73 0.41
N LEU A 90 -14.01 -8.04 1.43
CA LEU A 90 -14.82 -8.63 2.51
C LEU A 90 -16.08 -9.30 1.95
N LYS A 91 -16.82 -8.61 1.08
CA LYS A 91 -18.03 -9.15 0.44
C LYS A 91 -17.75 -10.39 -0.40
N ASN A 92 -16.56 -10.48 -1.01
CA ASN A 92 -16.13 -11.64 -1.78
C ASN A 92 -15.68 -12.82 -0.89
N GLY A 93 -15.59 -12.65 0.43
CA GLY A 93 -15.18 -13.67 1.39
C GLY A 93 -13.66 -13.92 1.45
N TYR A 94 -12.85 -12.95 1.04
CA TYR A 94 -11.38 -13.04 1.05
C TYR A 94 -10.73 -12.10 2.09
N ALA A 95 -11.51 -11.58 3.00
CA ALA A 95 -11.02 -10.81 4.14
C ALA A 95 -11.90 -11.05 5.36
N TYR A 96 -11.40 -10.68 6.53
CA TYR A 96 -12.11 -10.76 7.80
C TYR A 96 -11.74 -9.60 8.70
N GLU A 97 -12.67 -9.23 9.59
CA GLU A 97 -12.47 -8.17 10.59
C GLU A 97 -12.09 -8.80 11.94
N VAL A 98 -11.13 -8.18 12.62
CA VAL A 98 -10.76 -8.47 14.02
C VAL A 98 -10.45 -7.16 14.74
N ASN A 99 -11.13 -6.89 15.85
CA ASN A 99 -10.90 -5.73 16.72
C ASN A 99 -10.90 -4.37 16.01
N GLY A 100 -11.61 -4.25 14.87
CA GLY A 100 -11.67 -3.03 14.06
C GLY A 100 -10.54 -2.88 13.03
N SER A 101 -9.69 -3.90 12.89
CA SER A 101 -8.76 -4.07 11.78
C SER A 101 -9.31 -5.08 10.78
N VAL A 102 -8.94 -4.96 9.49
CA VAL A 102 -9.35 -5.89 8.43
C VAL A 102 -8.12 -6.53 7.81
N TYR A 103 -8.14 -7.85 7.71
CA TYR A 103 -7.05 -8.65 7.16
C TYR A 103 -7.49 -9.41 5.91
N PHE A 104 -6.59 -9.53 4.94
CA PHE A 104 -6.78 -10.41 3.79
C PHE A 104 -6.55 -11.86 4.21
N ASP A 105 -7.50 -12.73 3.87
CA ASP A 105 -7.46 -14.18 4.15
C ASP A 105 -6.79 -14.90 2.98
N VAL A 106 -5.48 -15.07 3.06
CA VAL A 106 -4.68 -15.71 2.01
C VAL A 106 -5.10 -17.16 1.80
N GLU A 107 -5.47 -17.87 2.86
CA GLU A 107 -5.90 -19.26 2.76
C GLU A 107 -7.26 -19.41 2.08
N ALA A 108 -8.22 -18.52 2.40
CA ALA A 108 -9.52 -18.52 1.75
C ALA A 108 -9.39 -18.20 0.25
N TYR A 109 -8.52 -17.25 -0.10
CA TYR A 109 -8.25 -16.89 -1.48
C TYR A 109 -7.58 -18.05 -2.25
N SER A 110 -6.56 -18.68 -1.67
CA SER A 110 -5.77 -19.75 -2.29
C SER A 110 -6.56 -21.02 -2.58
N LYS A 111 -7.71 -21.22 -1.94
CA LYS A 111 -8.61 -22.34 -2.24
C LYS A 111 -9.26 -22.24 -3.62
N LYS A 112 -9.34 -21.05 -4.20
CA LYS A 112 -10.04 -20.77 -5.46
C LYS A 112 -9.16 -20.11 -6.52
N HIS A 113 -8.04 -19.53 -6.11
CA HIS A 113 -7.16 -18.75 -6.96
C HIS A 113 -5.70 -19.13 -6.71
N ASP A 114 -4.87 -18.96 -7.72
CA ASP A 114 -3.43 -19.19 -7.60
C ASP A 114 -2.76 -17.97 -6.97
N TYR A 115 -2.56 -18.01 -5.63
CA TYR A 115 -1.88 -16.97 -4.89
C TYR A 115 -0.38 -17.05 -5.14
N GLY A 116 0.23 -15.92 -5.52
CA GLY A 116 1.67 -15.86 -5.81
C GLY A 116 2.02 -16.04 -7.29
N ILE A 117 1.01 -16.11 -8.19
CA ILE A 117 1.23 -16.29 -9.64
C ILE A 117 2.20 -15.24 -10.24
N LEU A 118 2.21 -14.00 -9.74
CA LEU A 118 3.11 -12.94 -10.22
C LEU A 118 4.50 -13.03 -9.59
N SER A 119 4.59 -13.38 -8.32
CA SER A 119 5.87 -13.47 -7.59
C SER A 119 6.59 -14.82 -7.81
N GLY A 120 5.87 -15.82 -8.28
CA GLY A 120 6.37 -17.20 -8.36
C GLY A 120 6.56 -17.89 -7.01
N ARG A 121 6.13 -17.26 -5.91
CA ARG A 121 6.26 -17.79 -4.55
C ARG A 121 5.15 -18.81 -4.27
N LYS A 122 5.53 -19.93 -3.64
CA LYS A 122 4.56 -20.92 -3.16
C LYS A 122 4.11 -20.58 -1.75
N LEU A 123 2.86 -20.90 -1.43
CA LEU A 123 2.28 -20.62 -0.11
C LEU A 123 3.04 -21.34 1.01
N GLU A 124 3.56 -22.56 0.75
CA GLU A 124 4.36 -23.31 1.71
C GLU A 124 5.67 -22.58 2.06
N ASP A 125 6.32 -21.97 1.06
CA ASP A 125 7.56 -21.22 1.28
C ASP A 125 7.30 -19.95 2.08
N LEU A 126 6.16 -19.30 1.85
CA LEU A 126 5.74 -18.13 2.63
C LEU A 126 5.50 -18.49 4.10
N ARG A 127 4.84 -19.61 4.38
CA ARG A 127 4.61 -20.09 5.75
C ARG A 127 5.91 -20.42 6.50
N SER A 128 6.89 -21.01 5.81
CA SER A 128 8.18 -21.39 6.42
C SER A 128 9.07 -20.19 6.70
N ASN A 129 8.93 -19.10 5.96
CA ASN A 129 9.76 -17.90 6.06
C ASN A 129 9.10 -16.77 6.85
N THR A 130 7.90 -16.97 7.40
CA THR A 130 7.22 -15.95 8.21
C THR A 130 7.96 -15.82 9.55
N ARG A 131 8.61 -14.67 9.76
CA ARG A 131 9.18 -14.32 11.08
C ARG A 131 8.03 -14.12 12.07
N GLU A 132 8.23 -14.51 13.33
CA GLU A 132 7.36 -14.08 14.41
C GLU A 132 7.53 -12.57 14.59
N LEU A 133 6.66 -11.81 13.96
CA LEU A 133 6.60 -10.35 14.13
C LEU A 133 5.58 -10.01 15.21
N GLU A 134 5.85 -8.97 15.98
CA GLU A 134 4.88 -8.39 16.91
C GLU A 134 3.60 -7.99 16.13
N GLY A 135 2.42 -8.25 16.69
CA GLY A 135 1.13 -7.96 16.04
C GLY A 135 0.48 -9.11 15.31
N GLN A 136 1.09 -10.28 15.27
CA GLN A 136 0.49 -11.48 14.63
C GLN A 136 -0.68 -12.10 15.43
N SER A 137 -0.89 -11.68 16.68
CA SER A 137 -1.91 -12.27 17.56
C SER A 137 -3.36 -12.09 17.06
N GLU A 138 -3.61 -11.12 16.18
CA GLU A 138 -4.94 -10.87 15.60
C GLU A 138 -5.18 -11.62 14.29
N LYS A 139 -4.14 -12.13 13.64
CA LYS A 139 -4.25 -12.83 12.36
C LYS A 139 -4.68 -14.28 12.53
N ARG A 140 -5.51 -14.78 11.61
CA ARG A 140 -5.87 -16.22 11.55
C ARG A 140 -4.71 -17.07 11.06
N SER A 141 -3.91 -16.52 10.15
CA SER A 141 -2.72 -17.16 9.59
C SER A 141 -1.55 -16.15 9.54
N PRO A 142 -0.31 -16.59 9.77
CA PRO A 142 0.88 -15.73 9.69
C PRO A 142 1.09 -15.08 8.32
N VAL A 143 0.55 -15.69 7.26
CA VAL A 143 0.66 -15.18 5.88
C VAL A 143 -0.41 -14.14 5.53
N ASP A 144 -1.43 -13.96 6.39
CA ASP A 144 -2.43 -12.91 6.21
C ASP A 144 -1.79 -11.54 6.40
N PHE A 145 -2.34 -10.52 5.75
CA PHE A 145 -1.82 -9.16 5.83
C PHE A 145 -2.95 -8.14 6.01
N ALA A 146 -2.61 -7.03 6.63
CA ALA A 146 -3.58 -5.99 6.92
C ALA A 146 -4.01 -5.25 5.64
N LEU A 147 -5.33 -5.09 5.46
CA LEU A 147 -5.95 -4.21 4.46
C LEU A 147 -6.35 -2.88 5.10
N TRP A 148 -6.80 -2.91 6.36
CA TRP A 148 -7.11 -1.75 7.17
C TRP A 148 -6.67 -2.00 8.60
N LYS A 149 -5.93 -1.06 9.18
CA LYS A 149 -5.49 -1.15 10.59
C LYS A 149 -6.22 -0.12 11.43
N LYS A 150 -6.73 -0.58 12.56
CA LYS A 150 -7.25 0.31 13.60
C LYS A 150 -6.11 1.18 14.14
N ALA A 151 -6.31 2.47 14.15
CA ALA A 151 -5.33 3.41 14.68
C ALA A 151 -5.36 3.45 16.22
N SER A 152 -4.19 3.58 16.83
CA SER A 152 -4.09 3.96 18.23
C SER A 152 -4.44 5.45 18.41
N LEU A 153 -4.68 5.88 19.64
CA LEU A 153 -4.94 7.30 19.94
C LEU A 153 -3.75 8.22 19.57
N ALA A 154 -2.55 7.68 19.58
CA ALA A 154 -1.33 8.42 19.21
C ALA A 154 -1.12 8.53 17.70
N HIS A 155 -1.83 7.73 16.89
CA HIS A 155 -1.68 7.75 15.45
C HIS A 155 -2.37 8.97 14.85
N ILE A 156 -1.58 9.87 14.24
CA ILE A 156 -2.08 11.16 13.74
C ILE A 156 -2.83 10.98 12.40
N MET A 157 -2.26 10.21 11.47
CA MET A 157 -2.84 9.99 10.14
C MET A 157 -3.84 8.84 10.18
N ARG A 158 -5.09 9.15 10.50
CA ARG A 158 -6.20 8.19 10.60
C ARG A 158 -7.49 8.76 10.03
N TRP A 159 -8.32 7.90 9.52
CA TRP A 159 -9.59 8.25 8.89
C TRP A 159 -10.73 7.37 9.41
N PRO A 160 -11.95 7.87 9.44
CA PRO A 160 -13.12 7.06 9.76
C PRO A 160 -13.36 6.01 8.68
N SER A 161 -13.73 4.81 9.10
CA SER A 161 -14.14 3.71 8.23
C SER A 161 -15.30 2.95 8.85
N PRO A 162 -15.95 2.02 8.12
CA PRO A 162 -17.01 1.18 8.68
C PRO A 162 -16.53 0.31 9.86
N TRP A 163 -15.24 0.03 9.99
CA TRP A 163 -14.67 -0.88 11.00
C TRP A 163 -14.12 -0.13 12.19
N SER A 164 -13.42 0.96 11.95
CA SER A 164 -12.80 1.81 13.00
C SER A 164 -12.23 3.09 12.43
N GLU A 165 -11.84 4.04 13.30
CA GLU A 165 -10.81 5.00 12.92
C GLU A 165 -9.49 4.29 12.70
N GLY A 166 -8.89 4.45 11.52
CA GLY A 166 -7.72 3.69 11.11
C GLY A 166 -7.05 4.23 9.86
N PHE A 167 -6.23 3.38 9.28
CA PHE A 167 -5.47 3.71 8.08
C PHE A 167 -5.32 2.46 7.18
N PRO A 168 -5.09 2.63 5.87
CA PRO A 168 -4.95 1.51 4.94
C PRO A 168 -3.66 0.73 5.20
N GLY A 169 -3.72 -0.58 5.01
CA GLY A 169 -2.57 -1.46 4.96
C GLY A 169 -1.73 -1.23 3.71
N TRP A 170 -0.47 -1.60 3.76
CA TRP A 170 0.48 -1.41 2.68
C TRP A 170 0.09 -2.21 1.43
N HIS A 171 0.34 -1.62 0.26
CA HIS A 171 0.02 -2.09 -1.10
C HIS A 171 -1.47 -2.04 -1.52
N LEU A 172 -2.40 -1.80 -0.62
CA LEU A 172 -3.80 -1.58 -0.99
C LEU A 172 -3.93 -0.35 -1.89
N GLU A 173 -3.18 0.72 -1.57
CA GLU A 173 -3.14 1.96 -2.35
C GLU A 173 -2.68 1.74 -3.78
N CYS A 174 -1.67 0.90 -4.01
CA CYS A 174 -1.17 0.58 -5.34
C CYS A 174 -2.24 -0.08 -6.20
N SER A 175 -2.98 -1.05 -5.64
CA SER A 175 -4.08 -1.74 -6.33
C SER A 175 -5.21 -0.77 -6.67
N VAL A 176 -5.59 0.07 -5.73
CA VAL A 176 -6.68 1.04 -5.90
C VAL A 176 -6.33 2.11 -6.93
N MET A 177 -5.16 2.73 -6.81
CA MET A 177 -4.76 3.82 -7.70
C MET A 177 -4.46 3.33 -9.11
N SER A 178 -3.84 2.15 -9.27
CA SER A 178 -3.64 1.56 -10.60
C SER A 178 -4.97 1.26 -11.28
N THR A 179 -5.90 0.60 -10.60
CA THR A 179 -7.23 0.30 -11.15
C THR A 179 -7.99 1.57 -11.53
N LYS A 180 -7.94 2.61 -10.68
CA LYS A 180 -8.64 3.89 -10.93
C LYS A 180 -8.12 4.60 -12.18
N TYR A 181 -6.81 4.64 -12.39
CA TYR A 181 -6.19 5.46 -13.44
C TYR A 181 -5.79 4.70 -14.69
N LEU A 182 -5.57 3.38 -14.60
CA LEU A 182 -5.15 2.54 -15.71
C LEU A 182 -6.23 1.52 -16.13
N GLY A 183 -7.21 1.25 -15.26
CA GLY A 183 -8.24 0.24 -15.48
C GLY A 183 -7.91 -1.10 -14.82
N GLU A 184 -8.79 -2.08 -15.02
CA GLU A 184 -8.64 -3.44 -14.42
C GLU A 184 -7.48 -4.24 -15.04
N SER A 185 -7.05 -3.87 -16.24
CA SER A 185 -5.93 -4.49 -16.94
C SER A 185 -5.05 -3.40 -17.53
N PHE A 186 -3.74 -3.55 -17.35
CA PHE A 186 -2.73 -2.62 -17.88
C PHE A 186 -1.44 -3.37 -18.22
N ASP A 187 -0.59 -2.77 -19.05
CA ASP A 187 0.49 -3.49 -19.74
C ASP A 187 1.74 -3.70 -18.87
N ILE A 188 2.09 -2.75 -18.00
CA ILE A 188 3.34 -2.79 -17.24
C ILE A 188 3.08 -2.38 -15.79
N HIS A 189 3.43 -3.26 -14.87
CA HIS A 189 3.56 -2.97 -13.44
C HIS A 189 5.04 -3.03 -13.05
N GLY A 190 5.52 -2.01 -12.36
CA GLY A 190 6.91 -1.94 -11.89
C GLY A 190 6.95 -1.80 -10.38
N GLY A 191 7.78 -2.62 -9.74
CA GLY A 191 8.09 -2.56 -8.33
C GLY A 191 9.58 -2.76 -8.09
N GLY A 192 10.08 -2.34 -6.92
CA GLY A 192 11.44 -2.63 -6.51
C GLY A 192 11.61 -4.09 -6.08
N MET A 193 12.86 -4.58 -6.07
CA MET A 193 13.19 -5.94 -5.61
C MET A 193 12.80 -6.19 -4.15
N ASP A 194 12.69 -5.14 -3.37
CA ASP A 194 12.24 -5.11 -1.97
C ASP A 194 10.73 -5.38 -1.80
N LEU A 195 9.98 -5.36 -2.90
CA LEU A 195 8.53 -5.62 -2.92
C LEU A 195 8.18 -7.06 -3.33
N LEU A 196 9.18 -7.91 -3.55
CA LEU A 196 9.00 -9.30 -3.95
C LEU A 196 8.95 -10.25 -2.75
#